data_d9fbaeec653d2f1ffe30fa47501728d9
#
_entry.id   d9fbaeec653d2f1ffe30fa47501728d9
#
_cell.length_a   1.000
_cell.length_b   1.000
_cell.length_c   1.000
_cell.angle_alpha   90.00
_cell.angle_beta   90.00
_cell.angle_gamma   90.00
#
_symmetry.space_group_name_H-M   'P 1'
#
loop_
_entity.id
_entity.type
_entity.pdbx_description
1 polymer ?
#
loop_
_entity_poly.entity_id
_entity_poly.type
_entity_poly.pdbx_seq_one_letter_code
_entity_poly.pdbx_strand_id
1 'polypeptide(L)'
;LSWIKESGELSDVSFCDAGCGVGSLSLPLAEMGAGSIHASDISEAMAHEAQRRAEEAGLTMGKLHFFASDLESLSGSFHTVCCLDVFIHYPQPAAEEMVRHLCSLTEQRLIVSFAPYTPLLALLKSIGQLFPGPSKTTRAYTLKETGIVQAAESCGFKLVRRSLNKAPFYFSRLVEFQRS
;
A
#
# COMPACT_ATOMS: atom_id res chain seq x y z
N LEU A 1 3.47 -10.39 -1.83
CA LEU A 1 2.93 -11.69 -1.39
C LEU A 1 3.98 -12.60 -0.77
N SER A 2 5.22 -12.71 -1.30
CA SER A 2 6.26 -13.58 -0.73
C SER A 2 6.48 -13.34 0.77
N TRP A 3 6.61 -12.07 1.17
CA TRP A 3 6.79 -11.71 2.57
C TRP A 3 5.62 -12.10 3.49
N ILE A 4 4.41 -12.14 2.95
CA ILE A 4 3.22 -12.58 3.70
C ILE A 4 3.20 -14.11 3.79
N LYS A 5 3.52 -14.82 2.70
CA LYS A 5 3.61 -16.28 2.68
C LYS A 5 4.62 -16.84 3.69
N GLU A 6 5.73 -16.14 3.89
CA GLU A 6 6.76 -16.52 4.87
C GLU A 6 6.29 -16.46 6.33
N SER A 7 5.17 -15.78 6.60
CA SER A 7 4.61 -15.65 7.97
C SER A 7 3.83 -16.90 8.43
N GLY A 8 3.65 -17.90 7.57
CA GLY A 8 2.94 -19.13 7.89
C GLY A 8 1.44 -19.08 7.64
N GLU A 9 0.65 -19.67 8.51
CA GLU A 9 -0.80 -19.75 8.38
C GLU A 9 -1.45 -18.39 8.56
N LEU A 10 -2.45 -18.08 7.73
CA LEU A 10 -3.13 -16.78 7.69
C LEU A 10 -4.58 -16.83 8.16
N SER A 11 -5.07 -18.00 8.57
CA SER A 11 -6.50 -18.22 8.91
C SER A 11 -7.04 -17.32 10.02
N ASP A 12 -6.16 -16.88 10.94
CA ASP A 12 -6.50 -15.99 12.04
C ASP A 12 -5.97 -14.55 11.85
N VAL A 13 -5.43 -14.26 10.67
CA VAL A 13 -4.83 -12.96 10.38
C VAL A 13 -5.86 -12.05 9.70
N SER A 14 -6.11 -10.89 10.30
CA SER A 14 -6.92 -9.83 9.70
C SER A 14 -6.03 -8.88 8.89
N PHE A 15 -6.48 -8.56 7.68
CA PHE A 15 -5.80 -7.65 6.76
C PHE A 15 -6.64 -6.40 6.47
N CYS A 16 -5.98 -5.26 6.37
CA CYS A 16 -6.49 -4.08 5.69
C CYS A 16 -5.64 -3.84 4.44
N ASP A 17 -6.27 -3.83 3.26
CA ASP A 17 -5.67 -3.47 1.98
C ASP A 17 -6.13 -2.06 1.61
N ALA A 18 -5.32 -1.07 2.00
CA ALA A 18 -5.62 0.34 1.88
C ALA A 18 -5.15 0.87 0.51
N GLY A 19 -6.09 1.12 -0.39
CA GLY A 19 -5.86 1.40 -1.81
C GLY A 19 -5.76 0.10 -2.62
N CYS A 20 -6.76 -0.77 -2.50
CA CYS A 20 -6.74 -2.12 -3.06
C CYS A 20 -6.82 -2.17 -4.59
N GLY A 21 -7.21 -1.06 -5.26
CA GLY A 21 -7.46 -1.03 -6.68
C GLY A 21 -8.47 -2.12 -7.09
N VAL A 22 -8.08 -2.93 -8.04
CA VAL A 22 -8.89 -4.07 -8.53
C VAL A 22 -8.67 -5.38 -7.75
N GLY A 23 -8.15 -5.30 -6.51
CA GLY A 23 -7.97 -6.45 -5.63
C GLY A 23 -6.70 -7.25 -5.88
N SER A 24 -5.66 -6.65 -6.47
CA SER A 24 -4.42 -7.35 -6.84
C SER A 24 -3.66 -7.98 -5.65
N LEU A 25 -3.86 -7.48 -4.43
CA LEU A 25 -3.36 -8.08 -3.20
C LEU A 25 -4.45 -8.88 -2.48
N SER A 26 -5.64 -8.31 -2.35
CA SER A 26 -6.74 -8.87 -1.58
C SER A 26 -7.21 -10.24 -2.08
N LEU A 27 -7.32 -10.43 -3.42
CA LEU A 27 -7.74 -11.71 -4.01
C LEU A 27 -6.75 -12.84 -3.68
N PRO A 28 -5.43 -12.69 -3.94
CA PRO A 28 -4.46 -13.71 -3.53
C PRO A 28 -4.39 -13.96 -2.03
N LEU A 29 -4.65 -12.95 -1.17
CA LEU A 29 -4.74 -13.16 0.28
C LEU A 29 -5.94 -14.05 0.66
N ALA A 30 -7.08 -13.84 0.01
CA ALA A 30 -8.27 -14.67 0.20
C ALA A 30 -8.02 -16.12 -0.28
N GLU A 31 -7.38 -16.31 -1.43
CA GLU A 31 -6.96 -17.63 -1.95
C GLU A 31 -6.00 -18.35 -0.98
N MET A 32 -5.15 -17.59 -0.29
CA MET A 32 -4.24 -18.12 0.74
C MET A 32 -4.91 -18.42 2.07
N GLY A 33 -6.22 -18.19 2.19
CA GLY A 33 -7.00 -18.49 3.40
C GLY A 33 -6.87 -17.46 4.52
N ALA A 34 -6.63 -16.19 4.20
CA ALA A 34 -6.61 -15.11 5.20
C ALA A 34 -7.90 -15.11 6.05
N GLY A 35 -7.77 -14.79 7.33
CA GLY A 35 -8.87 -14.81 8.30
C GLY A 35 -9.96 -13.79 7.97
N SER A 36 -9.57 -12.55 7.70
CA SER A 36 -10.46 -11.52 7.16
C SER A 36 -9.68 -10.48 6.36
N ILE A 37 -10.31 -9.88 5.36
CA ILE A 37 -9.70 -8.87 4.50
C ILE A 37 -10.69 -7.72 4.34
N HIS A 38 -10.27 -6.52 4.77
CA HIS A 38 -10.96 -5.27 4.55
C HIS A 38 -10.18 -4.48 3.49
N ALA A 39 -10.73 -4.39 2.30
CA ALA A 39 -10.07 -3.80 1.13
C ALA A 39 -10.82 -2.53 0.71
N SER A 40 -10.12 -1.41 0.67
CA SER A 40 -10.73 -0.13 0.30
C SER A 40 -9.97 0.55 -0.84
N ASP A 41 -10.70 1.28 -1.65
CA ASP A 41 -10.15 2.18 -2.64
C ASP A 41 -10.99 3.47 -2.70
N ILE A 42 -10.37 4.60 -3.00
CA ILE A 42 -11.10 5.87 -3.16
C ILE A 42 -12.05 5.82 -4.37
N SER A 43 -11.74 4.99 -5.35
CA SER A 43 -12.56 4.77 -6.54
C SER A 43 -13.58 3.67 -6.29
N GLU A 44 -14.86 4.05 -6.22
CA GLU A 44 -15.97 3.09 -6.15
C GLU A 44 -15.94 2.08 -7.30
N ALA A 45 -15.57 2.52 -8.51
CA ALA A 45 -15.46 1.64 -9.67
C ALA A 45 -14.35 0.57 -9.49
N MET A 46 -13.24 0.91 -8.83
CA MET A 46 -12.18 -0.05 -8.53
C MET A 46 -12.61 -1.05 -7.47
N ALA A 47 -13.26 -0.59 -6.39
CA ALA A 47 -13.80 -1.46 -5.35
C ALA A 47 -14.85 -2.44 -5.91
N HIS A 48 -15.76 -1.97 -6.78
CA HIS A 48 -16.74 -2.82 -7.47
C HIS A 48 -16.08 -3.84 -8.40
N GLU A 49 -15.06 -3.43 -9.16
CA GLU A 49 -14.32 -4.35 -10.04
C GLU A 49 -13.58 -5.42 -9.23
N ALA A 50 -12.99 -5.05 -8.07
CA ALA A 50 -12.36 -6.01 -7.17
C ALA A 50 -13.38 -7.03 -6.63
N GLN A 51 -14.55 -6.56 -6.22
CA GLN A 51 -15.66 -7.41 -5.78
C GLN A 51 -16.11 -8.37 -6.88
N ARG A 52 -16.36 -7.88 -8.09
CA ARG A 52 -16.74 -8.70 -9.23
C ARG A 52 -15.72 -9.82 -9.52
N ARG A 53 -14.43 -9.50 -9.46
CA ARG A 53 -13.35 -10.49 -9.63
C ARG A 53 -13.35 -11.55 -8.54
N ALA A 54 -13.60 -11.14 -7.29
CA ALA A 54 -13.70 -12.08 -6.16
C ALA A 54 -14.86 -13.06 -6.36
N GLU A 55 -16.03 -12.56 -6.79
CA GLU A 55 -17.21 -13.36 -7.10
C GLU A 55 -16.94 -14.36 -8.24
N GLU A 56 -16.33 -13.91 -9.33
CA GLU A 56 -15.94 -14.76 -10.45
C GLU A 56 -14.92 -15.85 -10.08
N ALA A 57 -14.03 -15.54 -9.13
CA ALA A 57 -13.07 -16.49 -8.59
C ALA A 57 -13.67 -17.44 -7.53
N GLY A 58 -14.96 -17.26 -7.18
CA GLY A 58 -15.63 -18.08 -6.16
C GLY A 58 -15.09 -17.88 -4.74
N LEU A 59 -14.49 -16.71 -4.47
CA LEU A 59 -13.93 -16.39 -3.16
C LEU A 59 -15.04 -16.05 -2.16
N THR A 60 -14.93 -16.56 -0.93
CA THR A 60 -15.96 -16.44 0.09
C THR A 60 -16.08 -14.99 0.57
N MET A 61 -17.16 -14.32 0.21
CA MET A 61 -17.42 -12.91 0.54
C MET A 61 -17.55 -12.64 2.05
N GLY A 62 -17.81 -13.66 2.89
CA GLY A 62 -17.92 -13.49 4.34
C GLY A 62 -16.63 -13.08 5.06
N LYS A 63 -15.49 -13.23 4.40
CA LYS A 63 -14.17 -12.85 4.94
C LYS A 63 -13.46 -11.78 4.12
N LEU A 64 -14.00 -11.40 2.98
CA LEU A 64 -13.43 -10.44 2.03
C LEU A 64 -14.46 -9.35 1.76
N HIS A 65 -14.14 -8.13 2.16
CA HIS A 65 -15.01 -6.96 2.05
C HIS A 65 -14.33 -5.88 1.22
N PHE A 66 -14.98 -5.46 0.14
CA PHE A 66 -14.56 -4.32 -0.67
C PHE A 66 -15.49 -3.14 -0.45
N PHE A 67 -14.93 -1.94 -0.30
CA PHE A 67 -15.73 -0.72 -0.13
C PHE A 67 -14.98 0.52 -0.63
N ALA A 68 -15.74 1.55 -1.01
CA ALA A 68 -15.17 2.84 -1.39
C ALA A 68 -14.89 3.67 -0.13
N SER A 69 -13.63 4.11 0.03
CA SER A 69 -13.21 5.01 1.12
C SER A 69 -11.89 5.68 0.76
N ASP A 70 -11.70 6.92 1.21
CA ASP A 70 -10.38 7.50 1.29
C ASP A 70 -9.57 6.88 2.43
N LEU A 71 -8.25 7.04 2.38
CA LEU A 71 -7.35 6.46 3.38
C LEU A 71 -7.53 7.12 4.74
N GLU A 72 -7.80 8.41 4.77
CA GLU A 72 -7.95 9.22 5.96
C GLU A 72 -9.16 8.81 6.80
N SER A 73 -10.20 8.28 6.16
CA SER A 73 -11.45 7.83 6.80
C SER A 73 -11.42 6.38 7.26
N LEU A 74 -10.35 5.63 6.94
CA LEU A 74 -10.22 4.25 7.38
C LEU A 74 -10.18 4.16 8.91
N SER A 75 -10.87 3.17 9.44
CA SER A 75 -10.95 2.90 10.87
C SER A 75 -10.96 1.40 11.15
N GLY A 76 -10.71 1.04 12.39
CA GLY A 76 -10.63 -0.36 12.81
C GLY A 76 -9.26 -0.74 13.34
N SER A 77 -9.06 -2.02 13.59
CA SER A 77 -7.80 -2.60 14.04
C SER A 77 -7.54 -3.90 13.28
N PHE A 78 -6.37 -4.00 12.67
CA PHE A 78 -6.03 -5.12 11.81
C PHE A 78 -4.64 -5.65 12.17
N HIS A 79 -4.48 -6.95 12.18
CA HIS A 79 -3.17 -7.56 12.40
C HIS A 79 -2.13 -7.02 11.40
N THR A 80 -2.50 -6.95 10.12
CA THR A 80 -1.62 -6.47 9.05
C THR A 80 -2.34 -5.41 8.20
N VAL A 81 -1.70 -4.26 8.05
CA VAL A 81 -2.14 -3.21 7.10
C VAL A 81 -1.17 -3.15 5.93
N CYS A 82 -1.71 -3.16 4.72
CA CYS A 82 -0.97 -3.01 3.48
C CYS A 82 -1.44 -1.74 2.76
N CYS A 83 -0.50 -0.93 2.26
CA CYS A 83 -0.79 0.22 1.42
C CYS A 83 0.23 0.27 0.29
N LEU A 84 -0.16 -0.24 -0.87
CA LEU A 84 0.73 -0.48 -2.00
C LEU A 84 0.40 0.44 -3.17
N ASP A 85 1.43 1.14 -3.69
CA ASP A 85 1.39 1.99 -4.88
C ASP A 85 0.43 3.20 -4.79
N VAL A 86 0.04 3.59 -3.57
CA VAL A 86 -0.85 4.73 -3.28
C VAL A 86 -0.05 6.00 -2.98
N PHE A 87 1.08 5.88 -2.29
CA PHE A 87 1.86 7.04 -1.82
C PHE A 87 2.46 7.91 -2.93
N ILE A 88 2.42 7.46 -4.18
CA ILE A 88 2.79 8.29 -5.34
C ILE A 88 1.91 9.54 -5.50
N HIS A 89 0.73 9.55 -4.88
CA HIS A 89 -0.22 10.67 -4.91
C HIS A 89 -0.02 11.68 -3.78
N TYR A 90 0.82 11.38 -2.80
CA TYR A 90 1.01 12.18 -1.58
C TYR A 90 2.36 12.89 -1.57
N PRO A 91 2.40 14.22 -1.29
CA PRO A 91 3.66 14.89 -0.98
C PRO A 91 4.23 14.38 0.35
N GLN A 92 5.53 14.55 0.58
CA GLN A 92 6.24 13.99 1.73
C GLN A 92 5.54 14.18 3.10
N PRO A 93 5.11 15.41 3.49
CA PRO A 93 4.47 15.60 4.80
C PRO A 93 3.14 14.83 4.93
N ALA A 94 2.33 14.81 3.85
CA ALA A 94 1.06 14.09 3.86
C ALA A 94 1.27 12.58 3.87
N ALA A 95 2.29 12.07 3.17
CA ALA A 95 2.66 10.66 3.22
C ALA A 95 3.11 10.21 4.63
N GLU A 96 3.88 11.04 5.33
CA GLU A 96 4.31 10.78 6.71
C GLU A 96 3.12 10.77 7.68
N GLU A 97 2.16 11.69 7.52
CA GLU A 97 0.93 11.71 8.31
C GLU A 97 0.07 10.48 8.05
N MET A 98 -0.06 10.10 6.76
CA MET A 98 -0.76 8.89 6.37
C MET A 98 -0.11 7.62 6.95
N VAL A 99 1.21 7.54 6.99
CA VAL A 99 1.91 6.41 7.65
C VAL A 99 1.55 6.35 9.13
N ARG A 100 1.49 7.49 9.85
CA ARG A 100 1.05 7.51 11.26
C ARG A 100 -0.39 7.05 11.41
N HIS A 101 -1.28 7.48 10.52
CA HIS A 101 -2.66 7.03 10.51
C HIS A 101 -2.75 5.51 10.30
N LEU A 102 -2.08 4.96 9.28
CA LEU A 102 -2.06 3.52 9.04
C LEU A 102 -1.45 2.73 10.20
N CYS A 103 -0.43 3.27 10.88
CA CYS A 103 0.11 2.69 12.11
C CYS A 103 -0.94 2.59 13.22
N SER A 104 -1.87 3.56 13.33
CA SER A 104 -2.95 3.52 14.32
C SER A 104 -3.95 2.39 14.09
N LEU A 105 -4.10 1.95 12.84
CA LEU A 105 -4.95 0.82 12.44
C LEU A 105 -4.25 -0.54 12.53
N THR A 106 -2.92 -0.53 12.73
CA THR A 106 -2.07 -1.74 12.64
C THR A 106 -1.76 -2.30 14.02
N GLU A 107 -2.07 -3.56 14.25
CA GLU A 107 -1.72 -4.27 15.49
C GLU A 107 -0.28 -4.75 15.46
N GLN A 108 0.17 -5.40 14.40
CA GLN A 108 1.46 -6.06 14.35
C GLN A 108 2.33 -5.64 13.17
N ARG A 109 1.76 -5.51 11.96
CA ARG A 109 2.54 -5.45 10.73
C ARG A 109 2.02 -4.41 9.74
N LEU A 110 2.86 -3.46 9.37
CA LEU A 110 2.57 -2.47 8.33
C LEU A 110 3.48 -2.70 7.13
N ILE A 111 2.89 -2.83 5.94
CA ILE A 111 3.60 -2.98 4.67
C ILE A 111 3.20 -1.85 3.75
N VAL A 112 4.16 -1.02 3.36
CA VAL A 112 3.88 0.11 2.46
C VAL A 112 4.85 0.14 1.28
N SER A 113 4.38 0.64 0.14
CA SER A 113 5.25 0.91 -1.00
C SER A 113 5.14 2.36 -1.46
N PHE A 114 6.25 2.88 -1.98
CA PHE A 114 6.35 4.24 -2.49
C PHE A 114 7.45 4.38 -3.54
N ALA A 115 7.35 5.40 -4.39
CA ALA A 115 8.42 5.76 -5.30
C ALA A 115 9.56 6.44 -4.50
N PRO A 116 10.77 5.85 -4.43
CA PRO A 116 11.86 6.41 -3.64
C PRO A 116 12.42 7.68 -4.29
N TYR A 117 12.69 8.70 -3.48
CA TYR A 117 13.46 9.85 -3.94
C TYR A 117 14.91 9.43 -4.17
N THR A 118 15.40 9.63 -5.40
CA THR A 118 16.83 9.54 -5.71
C THR A 118 17.27 10.80 -6.45
N PRO A 119 18.50 11.31 -6.22
CA PRO A 119 19.00 12.48 -6.95
C PRO A 119 18.98 12.29 -8.47
N LEU A 120 19.25 11.07 -8.94
CA LEU A 120 19.21 10.72 -10.36
C LEU A 120 17.79 10.85 -10.94
N LEU A 121 16.76 10.32 -10.24
CA LEU A 121 15.38 10.45 -10.69
C LEU A 121 14.89 11.91 -10.64
N ALA A 122 15.35 12.68 -9.65
CA ALA A 122 15.07 14.12 -9.58
C ALA A 122 15.67 14.87 -10.76
N LEU A 123 16.91 14.55 -11.12
CA LEU A 123 17.59 15.13 -12.29
C LEU A 123 16.90 14.74 -13.59
N LEU A 124 16.57 13.47 -13.80
CA LEU A 124 15.86 13.00 -14.99
C LEU A 124 14.49 13.65 -15.14
N LYS A 125 13.76 13.83 -14.02
CA LYS A 125 12.48 14.55 -14.00
C LYS A 125 12.63 16.01 -14.39
N SER A 126 13.69 16.69 -13.92
CA SER A 126 13.98 18.08 -14.27
C SER A 126 14.33 18.22 -15.76
N ILE A 127 15.11 17.29 -16.32
CA ILE A 127 15.43 17.24 -17.73
C ILE A 127 14.17 16.96 -18.57
N GLY A 128 13.32 16.03 -18.13
CA GLY A 128 12.04 15.71 -18.81
C GLY A 128 11.08 16.89 -18.90
N GLN A 129 11.11 17.81 -17.91
CA GLN A 129 10.30 19.03 -17.93
C GLN A 129 10.75 20.06 -19.00
N LEU A 130 11.96 19.93 -19.53
CA LEU A 130 12.47 20.80 -20.61
C LEU A 130 11.97 20.37 -22.00
N PHE A 131 11.39 19.20 -22.13
CA PHE A 131 10.80 18.72 -23.37
C PHE A 131 9.28 18.85 -23.32
N PRO A 132 8.68 19.80 -24.08
CA PRO A 132 7.23 19.96 -24.14
C PRO A 132 6.61 18.75 -24.88
N GLY A 133 6.08 17.82 -24.12
CA GLY A 133 5.27 16.70 -24.65
C GLY A 133 3.85 16.76 -24.11
N PRO A 134 2.84 16.17 -24.79
CA PRO A 134 1.42 16.24 -24.40
C PRO A 134 1.07 15.41 -23.16
N SER A 135 2.06 14.93 -22.42
CA SER A 135 1.84 14.16 -21.19
C SER A 135 1.48 15.10 -20.05
N LYS A 136 0.17 15.27 -19.80
CA LYS A 136 -0.33 15.68 -18.49
C LYS A 136 -0.10 14.53 -17.51
N THR A 137 1.14 14.23 -17.23
CA THR A 137 1.51 13.22 -16.24
C THR A 137 0.98 13.67 -14.89
N THR A 138 0.11 12.87 -14.30
CA THR A 138 -0.25 12.91 -12.90
C THR A 138 1.05 13.14 -12.13
N ARG A 139 1.09 14.15 -11.25
CA ARG A 139 2.29 14.46 -10.47
C ARG A 139 2.57 13.29 -9.54
N ALA A 140 3.37 12.33 -9.98
CA ALA A 140 3.88 11.28 -9.11
C ALA A 140 4.93 11.89 -8.17
N TYR A 141 4.67 11.79 -6.87
CA TYR A 141 5.62 12.23 -5.85
C TYR A 141 6.63 11.12 -5.59
N THR A 142 7.88 11.54 -5.35
CA THR A 142 8.93 10.65 -4.84
C THR A 142 9.19 10.99 -3.38
N LEU A 143 9.33 9.97 -2.53
CA LEU A 143 9.44 10.13 -1.09
C LEU A 143 10.81 9.73 -0.58
N LYS A 144 11.28 10.45 0.43
CA LYS A 144 12.47 10.09 1.20
C LYS A 144 12.11 8.97 2.16
N GLU A 145 12.79 7.83 2.03
CA GLU A 145 12.59 6.66 2.90
C GLU A 145 12.76 7.01 4.38
N THR A 146 13.72 7.90 4.70
CA THR A 146 13.98 8.34 6.08
C THR A 146 12.76 8.93 6.77
N GLY A 147 11.97 9.77 6.07
CA GLY A 147 10.75 10.37 6.64
C GLY A 147 9.66 9.32 6.89
N ILE A 148 9.48 8.37 5.98
CA ILE A 148 8.53 7.26 6.13
C ILE A 148 8.93 6.37 7.31
N VAL A 149 10.21 6.03 7.45
CA VAL A 149 10.73 5.23 8.57
C VAL A 149 10.53 5.96 9.89
N GLN A 150 10.91 7.23 9.99
CA GLN A 150 10.74 8.04 11.20
C GLN A 150 9.25 8.18 11.61
N ALA A 151 8.36 8.32 10.63
CA ALA A 151 6.92 8.36 10.90
C ALA A 151 6.42 7.06 11.54
N ALA A 152 6.81 5.90 11.01
CA ALA A 152 6.45 4.60 11.58
C ALA A 152 7.11 4.36 12.95
N GLU A 153 8.39 4.72 13.10
CA GLU A 153 9.12 4.58 14.38
C GLU A 153 8.50 5.43 15.48
N SER A 154 8.01 6.64 15.16
CA SER A 154 7.31 7.50 16.13
C SER A 154 6.02 6.88 16.68
N CYS A 155 5.47 5.86 15.98
CA CYS A 155 4.28 5.10 16.38
C CYS A 155 4.61 3.74 17.05
N GLY A 156 5.88 3.47 17.37
CA GLY A 156 6.30 2.23 18.02
C GLY A 156 6.51 1.05 17.06
N PHE A 157 6.74 1.33 15.78
CA PHE A 157 7.08 0.32 14.80
C PHE A 157 8.57 0.34 14.45
N LYS A 158 9.13 -0.80 14.09
CA LYS A 158 10.51 -0.94 13.60
C LYS A 158 10.54 -1.43 12.17
N LEU A 159 11.40 -0.84 11.36
CA LEU A 159 11.70 -1.35 10.03
C LEU A 159 12.40 -2.71 10.14
N VAL A 160 11.76 -3.76 9.62
CA VAL A 160 12.29 -5.13 9.65
C VAL A 160 12.75 -5.62 8.29
N ARG A 161 12.15 -5.09 7.21
CA ARG A 161 12.46 -5.54 5.85
C ARG A 161 12.30 -4.41 4.84
N ARG A 162 13.11 -4.43 3.80
CA ARG A 162 12.98 -3.54 2.65
C ARG A 162 13.41 -4.21 1.35
N SER A 163 12.75 -3.84 0.26
CA SER A 163 13.09 -4.27 -1.10
C SER A 163 12.95 -3.11 -2.08
N LEU A 164 13.68 -3.15 -3.16
CA LEU A 164 13.54 -2.23 -4.27
C LEU A 164 13.12 -3.01 -5.51
N ASN A 165 11.87 -2.83 -5.92
CA ASN A 165 11.37 -3.38 -7.16
C ASN A 165 11.75 -2.45 -8.32
N LYS A 166 12.33 -3.01 -9.37
CA LYS A 166 12.74 -2.30 -10.57
C LYS A 166 12.04 -2.90 -11.77
N ALA A 167 11.24 -2.11 -12.45
CA ALA A 167 10.71 -2.40 -13.77
C ALA A 167 11.12 -1.27 -14.73
N PRO A 168 11.08 -1.46 -16.04
CA PRO A 168 11.33 -0.37 -16.98
C PRO A 168 10.45 0.83 -16.65
N PHE A 169 11.08 1.98 -16.36
CA PHE A 169 10.44 3.27 -15.99
C PHE A 169 9.64 3.29 -14.66
N TYR A 170 9.72 2.23 -13.84
CA TYR A 170 9.03 2.17 -12.56
C TYR A 170 9.96 1.64 -11.46
N PHE A 171 10.09 2.44 -10.40
CA PHE A 171 10.86 2.07 -9.21
C PHE A 171 9.94 2.18 -8.00
N SER A 172 9.76 1.09 -7.27
CA SER A 172 8.98 1.07 -6.04
C SER A 172 9.83 0.52 -4.90
N ARG A 173 9.91 1.27 -3.82
CA ARG A 173 10.46 0.85 -2.55
C ARG A 173 9.34 0.20 -1.76
N LEU A 174 9.50 -1.07 -1.40
CA LEU A 174 8.64 -1.78 -0.47
C LEU A 174 9.33 -1.85 0.88
N VAL A 175 8.62 -1.50 1.94
CA VAL A 175 9.09 -1.57 3.32
C VAL A 175 8.08 -2.27 4.20
N GLU A 176 8.58 -3.01 5.16
CA GLU A 176 7.80 -3.69 6.19
C GLU A 176 8.24 -3.22 7.56
N PHE A 177 7.26 -2.84 8.35
CA PHE A 177 7.43 -2.48 9.75
C PHE A 177 6.70 -3.48 10.64
N GLN A 178 7.25 -3.75 11.82
CA GLN A 178 6.60 -4.53 12.85
C GLN A 178 6.53 -3.73 14.15
N ARG A 179 5.47 -3.94 14.91
CA ARG A 179 5.30 -3.32 16.23
C ARG A 179 6.39 -3.83 17.17
N SER A 180 6.96 -2.90 17.93
CA SER A 180 8.08 -3.15 18.87
C SER A 180 7.59 -3.82 20.14
#